data_0f4fb841e4c438aa009847133cd51480
#
_entry.id   0f4fb841e4c438aa009847133cd51480
#
_cell.length_a   1.000
_cell.length_b   1.000
_cell.length_c   1.000
_cell.angle_alpha   90.00
_cell.angle_beta   90.00
_cell.angle_gamma   90.00
#
_symmetry.space_group_name_H-M   'P 1'
#
loop_
_entity.id
_entity.type
_entity.pdbx_description
1 polymer ?
#
loop_
_entity_poly.entity_id
_entity_poly.type
_entity_poly.pdbx_seq_one_letter_code
_entity_poly.pdbx_strand_id
1 'polypeptide(L)'
;MATLSILKPSVNNLTTRIFVRAAGLDCDEVDVWGKKSTPQFLAKDPADLTPLLEEEGLPKGVLWESCAIMQYLCNRHGLDSLYPTDPGERAMVDSAMFYLVGTLYPLLARATYPAPGYCGNPSTGYVARASSG
;
A
#
# COMPACT_ATOMS: atom_id res chain seq x y z
N MET A 1 5.87 -1.86 -18.46
CA MET A 1 6.26 -0.73 -17.59
C MET A 1 5.37 -0.76 -16.36
N ALA A 2 5.94 -0.59 -15.18
CA ALA A 2 5.18 -0.65 -13.94
C ALA A 2 4.44 0.67 -13.69
N THR A 3 3.20 0.61 -13.20
CA THR A 3 2.40 1.78 -12.83
C THR A 3 1.92 1.65 -11.39
N LEU A 4 2.15 2.67 -10.59
CA LEU A 4 1.73 2.74 -9.20
C LEU A 4 0.57 3.72 -9.04
N SER A 5 -0.63 3.20 -8.81
CA SER A 5 -1.81 4.01 -8.46
C SER A 5 -1.73 4.42 -7.00
N ILE A 6 -1.81 5.71 -6.74
CA ILE A 6 -1.59 6.31 -5.41
C ILE A 6 -2.66 7.35 -5.05
N LEU A 7 -2.75 7.63 -3.76
CA LEU A 7 -3.31 8.87 -3.22
C LEU A 7 -2.16 9.70 -2.64
N LYS A 8 -1.88 10.86 -3.20
CA LYS A 8 -0.74 11.72 -2.81
C LYS A 8 -0.64 11.99 -1.30
N PRO A 9 -1.73 12.30 -0.57
CA PRO A 9 -1.65 12.59 0.85
C PRO A 9 -1.56 11.34 1.75
N SER A 10 -1.65 10.13 1.19
CA SER A 10 -1.64 8.89 1.98
C SER A 10 -0.24 8.55 2.46
N VAL A 11 -0.08 8.39 3.79
CA VAL A 11 1.19 7.97 4.42
C VAL A 11 1.59 6.57 3.95
N ASN A 12 0.63 5.64 3.85
CA ASN A 12 0.92 4.29 3.36
C ASN A 12 1.42 4.30 1.90
N ASN A 13 0.83 5.13 1.04
CA ASN A 13 1.31 5.29 -0.33
C ASN A 13 2.69 5.95 -0.39
N LEU A 14 2.95 6.92 0.50
CA LEU A 14 4.24 7.59 0.59
C LEU A 14 5.38 6.59 0.86
N THR A 15 5.15 5.59 1.71
CA THR A 15 6.15 4.55 2.01
C THR A 15 6.58 3.81 0.75
N THR A 16 5.62 3.33 -0.06
CA THR A 16 5.92 2.64 -1.33
C THR A 16 6.59 3.56 -2.33
N ARG A 17 6.17 4.83 -2.42
CA ARG A 17 6.76 5.84 -3.31
C ARG A 17 8.21 6.15 -2.95
N ILE A 18 8.52 6.30 -1.66
CA ILE A 18 9.89 6.49 -1.17
C ILE A 18 10.73 5.26 -1.52
N PHE A 19 10.22 4.06 -1.26
CA PHE A 19 10.91 2.82 -1.59
C PHE A 19 11.26 2.73 -3.08
N VAL A 20 10.31 2.93 -3.97
CA VAL A 20 10.52 2.91 -5.43
C VAL A 20 11.63 3.86 -5.85
N ARG A 21 11.61 5.10 -5.33
CA ARG A 21 12.65 6.11 -5.63
C ARG A 21 14.00 5.77 -5.03
N ALA A 22 14.05 5.34 -3.78
CA ALA A 22 15.30 4.97 -3.11
C ALA A 22 15.96 3.75 -3.75
N ALA A 23 15.16 2.82 -4.25
CA ALA A 23 15.62 1.65 -4.98
C ALA A 23 15.99 1.94 -6.45
N GLY A 24 15.77 3.16 -6.94
CA GLY A 24 16.05 3.54 -8.32
C GLY A 24 15.19 2.82 -9.36
N LEU A 25 13.99 2.41 -8.97
CA LEU A 25 13.08 1.68 -9.85
C LEU A 25 12.29 2.64 -10.74
N ASP A 26 12.15 2.28 -12.02
CA ASP A 26 11.32 3.01 -12.97
C ASP A 26 9.86 2.57 -12.84
N CYS A 27 9.03 3.47 -12.37
CA CYS A 27 7.63 3.22 -12.10
C CYS A 27 6.82 4.53 -12.24
N ASP A 28 5.82 4.50 -13.12
CA ASP A 28 4.92 5.64 -13.31
C ASP A 28 3.99 5.79 -12.11
N GLU A 29 3.86 6.99 -11.56
CA GLU A 29 2.89 7.29 -10.51
C GLU A 29 1.61 7.90 -11.10
N VAL A 30 0.46 7.32 -10.77
CA VAL A 30 -0.86 7.84 -11.15
C VAL A 30 -1.66 8.17 -9.90
N ASP A 31 -2.02 9.45 -9.74
CA ASP A 31 -2.92 9.86 -8.67
C ASP A 31 -4.36 9.47 -9.02
N VAL A 32 -4.95 8.62 -8.19
CA VAL A 32 -6.32 8.12 -8.36
C VAL A 32 -7.33 8.82 -7.45
N TRP A 33 -6.99 10.03 -6.97
CA TRP A 33 -7.94 10.85 -6.21
C TRP A 33 -9.23 11.08 -7.02
N GLY A 34 -10.38 10.76 -6.42
CA GLY A 34 -11.68 10.87 -7.09
C GLY A 34 -11.99 9.75 -8.11
N LYS A 35 -11.07 8.79 -8.32
CA LYS A 35 -11.26 7.66 -9.24
C LYS A 35 -11.46 6.32 -8.50
N LYS A 36 -11.29 6.30 -7.19
CA LYS A 36 -11.59 5.16 -6.34
C LYS A 36 -13.10 4.87 -6.34
N SER A 37 -13.47 3.68 -5.93
CA SER A 37 -14.87 3.21 -5.87
C SER A 37 -15.58 3.18 -7.24
N THR A 38 -14.87 3.39 -8.33
CA THR A 38 -15.41 3.16 -9.66
C THR A 38 -15.41 1.66 -10.00
N PRO A 39 -16.33 1.15 -10.82
CA PRO A 39 -16.33 -0.26 -11.24
C PRO A 39 -14.98 -0.70 -11.82
N GLN A 40 -14.31 0.18 -12.56
CA GLN A 40 -13.01 -0.07 -13.17
C GLN A 40 -11.91 -0.24 -12.11
N PHE A 41 -11.91 0.58 -11.05
CA PHE A 41 -10.94 0.46 -9.97
C PHE A 41 -11.23 -0.77 -9.10
N LEU A 42 -12.49 -1.01 -8.75
CA LEU A 42 -12.90 -2.18 -7.94
C LEU A 42 -12.65 -3.52 -8.65
N ALA A 43 -12.66 -3.55 -9.97
CA ALA A 43 -12.28 -4.74 -10.73
C ALA A 43 -10.79 -5.09 -10.57
N LYS A 44 -9.93 -4.10 -10.32
CA LYS A 44 -8.49 -4.29 -10.05
C LYS A 44 -8.21 -4.55 -8.57
N ASP A 45 -8.85 -3.79 -7.71
CA ASP A 45 -8.72 -3.90 -6.25
C ASP A 45 -10.10 -3.88 -5.57
N PRO A 46 -10.65 -5.06 -5.23
CA PRO A 46 -11.94 -5.15 -4.53
C PRO A 46 -11.96 -4.50 -3.15
N ALA A 47 -10.80 -4.30 -2.52
CA ALA A 47 -10.68 -3.63 -1.23
C ALA A 47 -10.75 -2.09 -1.35
N ASP A 48 -10.69 -1.56 -2.57
CA ASP A 48 -10.70 -0.12 -2.85
C ASP A 48 -9.60 0.65 -2.11
N LEU A 49 -8.41 0.06 -2.02
CA LEU A 49 -7.28 0.63 -1.30
C LEU A 49 -6.15 1.05 -2.26
N THR A 50 -5.22 1.82 -1.75
CA THR A 50 -3.97 2.20 -2.42
C THR A 50 -2.82 2.06 -1.45
N PRO A 51 -1.59 1.81 -1.91
CA PRO A 51 -1.13 1.75 -3.31
C PRO A 51 -1.58 0.49 -4.05
N LEU A 52 -1.71 0.60 -5.38
CA LEU A 52 -1.96 -0.51 -6.29
C LEU A 52 -0.88 -0.50 -7.38
N LEU A 53 -0.16 -1.61 -7.54
CA LEU A 53 0.83 -1.81 -8.61
C LEU A 53 0.17 -2.52 -9.78
N GLU A 54 0.36 -2.00 -10.98
CA GLU A 54 0.03 -2.64 -12.25
C GLU A 54 1.32 -2.94 -12.99
N GLU A 55 1.58 -4.21 -13.27
CA GLU A 55 2.78 -4.63 -13.99
C GLU A 55 2.51 -5.90 -14.81
N GLU A 56 3.03 -5.92 -16.04
CA GLU A 56 3.05 -7.12 -16.87
C GLU A 56 3.89 -8.21 -16.20
N GLY A 57 3.37 -9.43 -16.16
CA GLY A 57 4.01 -10.56 -15.47
C GLY A 57 3.41 -10.89 -14.10
N LEU A 58 2.61 -10.01 -13.51
CA LEU A 58 1.76 -10.38 -12.39
C LEU A 58 0.61 -11.28 -12.88
N PRO A 59 0.23 -12.35 -12.15
CA PRO A 59 -0.80 -13.31 -12.60
C PRO A 59 -2.15 -12.68 -12.96
N LYS A 60 -2.50 -11.56 -12.32
CA LYS A 60 -3.71 -10.77 -12.59
C LYS A 60 -3.40 -9.38 -13.15
N GLY A 61 -2.15 -9.10 -13.49
CA GLY A 61 -1.69 -7.79 -13.92
C GLY A 61 -1.66 -6.73 -12.82
N VAL A 62 -2.09 -7.06 -11.61
CA VAL A 62 -2.20 -6.12 -10.48
C VAL A 62 -1.75 -6.76 -9.17
N LEU A 63 -1.23 -5.91 -8.27
CA LEU A 63 -0.86 -6.28 -6.90
C LEU A 63 -1.22 -5.13 -5.96
N TRP A 64 -1.87 -5.42 -4.86
CA TRP A 64 -2.19 -4.48 -3.79
C TRP A 64 -1.46 -4.84 -2.50
N GLU A 65 -1.57 -4.02 -1.46
CA GLU A 65 -0.83 -4.00 -0.21
C GLU A 65 0.61 -3.49 -0.36
N SER A 66 0.92 -2.39 0.33
CA SER A 66 2.23 -1.72 0.25
C SER A 66 3.41 -2.65 0.53
N CYS A 67 3.31 -3.50 1.56
CA CYS A 67 4.36 -4.46 1.89
C CYS A 67 4.54 -5.52 0.81
N ALA A 68 3.44 -6.07 0.28
CA ALA A 68 3.50 -7.05 -0.79
C ALA A 68 4.11 -6.47 -2.07
N ILE A 69 3.78 -5.22 -2.40
CA ILE A 69 4.35 -4.50 -3.54
C ILE A 69 5.87 -4.35 -3.36
N MET A 70 6.33 -3.90 -2.19
CA MET A 70 7.76 -3.71 -1.92
C MET A 70 8.52 -5.04 -1.96
N GLN A 71 7.99 -6.10 -1.35
CA GLN A 71 8.58 -7.45 -1.38
C GLN A 71 8.65 -8.00 -2.80
N TYR A 72 7.58 -7.84 -3.59
CA TYR A 72 7.55 -8.26 -4.98
C TYR A 72 8.62 -7.55 -5.81
N LEU A 73 8.69 -6.21 -5.68
CA LEU A 73 9.68 -5.42 -6.41
C LEU A 73 11.12 -5.77 -5.99
N CYS A 74 11.37 -6.05 -4.71
CA CYS A 74 12.68 -6.56 -4.27
C CYS A 74 13.05 -7.87 -4.96
N ASN A 75 12.14 -8.85 -4.94
CA ASN A 75 12.38 -10.14 -5.59
C ASN A 75 12.53 -10.01 -7.11
N ARG A 76 11.70 -9.17 -7.73
CA ARG A 76 11.67 -8.94 -9.18
C ARG A 76 12.97 -8.32 -9.70
N HIS A 77 13.57 -7.42 -8.92
CA HIS A 77 14.76 -6.65 -9.30
C HIS A 77 16.04 -7.09 -8.57
N GLY A 78 16.01 -8.19 -7.80
CA GLY A 78 17.19 -8.70 -7.11
C GLY A 78 17.74 -7.75 -6.05
N LEU A 79 16.87 -7.05 -5.32
CA LEU A 79 17.27 -6.09 -4.28
C LEU A 79 17.50 -6.80 -2.94
N ASP A 80 18.43 -7.76 -2.92
CA ASP A 80 18.68 -8.64 -1.77
C ASP A 80 19.18 -7.89 -0.52
N SER A 81 19.79 -6.72 -0.71
CA SER A 81 20.18 -5.84 0.41
C SER A 81 18.99 -5.22 1.15
N LEU A 82 17.83 -5.10 0.50
CA LEU A 82 16.60 -4.55 1.09
C LEU A 82 15.66 -5.67 1.55
N TYR A 83 15.65 -6.80 0.84
CA TYR A 83 14.82 -7.96 1.18
C TYR A 83 15.65 -9.23 1.00
N PRO A 84 16.33 -9.70 2.06
CA PRO A 84 17.30 -10.78 2.03
C PRO A 84 16.77 -12.10 1.46
N THR A 85 17.65 -12.90 0.87
CA THR A 85 17.33 -14.25 0.40
C THR A 85 17.47 -15.30 1.50
N ASP A 86 18.28 -15.02 2.54
CA ASP A 86 18.36 -15.89 3.72
C ASP A 86 17.00 -15.95 4.44
N PRO A 87 16.46 -17.14 4.73
CA PRO A 87 15.14 -17.27 5.33
C PRO A 87 15.01 -16.63 6.71
N GLY A 88 16.05 -16.65 7.52
CA GLY A 88 16.06 -16.07 8.86
C GLY A 88 16.04 -14.56 8.83
N GLU A 89 16.94 -13.94 8.03
CA GLU A 89 16.98 -12.49 7.85
C GLU A 89 15.68 -11.97 7.20
N ARG A 90 15.16 -12.69 6.20
CA ARG A 90 13.88 -12.38 5.54
C ARG A 90 12.72 -12.40 6.53
N ALA A 91 12.64 -13.40 7.40
CA ALA A 91 11.61 -13.51 8.43
C ALA A 91 11.62 -12.31 9.39
N MET A 92 12.80 -11.76 9.71
CA MET A 92 12.89 -10.54 10.53
C MET A 92 12.33 -9.32 9.81
N VAL A 93 12.60 -9.17 8.51
CA VAL A 93 12.00 -8.10 7.68
C VAL A 93 10.48 -8.25 7.62
N ASP A 94 9.99 -9.46 7.34
CA ASP A 94 8.56 -9.76 7.30
C ASP A 94 7.87 -9.45 8.62
N SER A 95 8.48 -9.85 9.73
CA SER A 95 7.96 -9.58 11.08
C SER A 95 7.80 -8.07 11.32
N ALA A 96 8.81 -7.27 10.96
CA ALA A 96 8.75 -5.82 11.07
C ALA A 96 7.66 -5.22 10.16
N MET A 97 7.56 -5.68 8.91
CA MET A 97 6.55 -5.20 7.96
C MET A 97 5.13 -5.54 8.43
N PHE A 98 4.89 -6.76 8.89
CA PHE A 98 3.57 -7.15 9.42
C PHE A 98 3.21 -6.39 10.69
N TYR A 99 4.17 -6.13 11.59
CA TYR A 99 3.93 -5.27 12.73
C TYR A 99 3.54 -3.84 12.32
N LEU A 100 4.25 -3.27 11.36
CA LEU A 100 3.96 -1.92 10.87
C LEU A 100 2.56 -1.81 10.27
N VAL A 101 2.17 -2.72 9.39
CA VAL A 101 0.86 -2.64 8.71
C VAL A 101 -0.29 -3.22 9.52
N GLY A 102 -0.04 -4.22 10.36
CA GLY A 102 -1.09 -4.89 11.14
C GLY A 102 -1.36 -4.27 12.50
N THR A 103 -0.37 -3.60 13.08
CA THR A 103 -0.47 -3.05 14.44
C THR A 103 -0.25 -1.55 14.48
N LEU A 104 0.94 -1.08 14.09
CA LEU A 104 1.30 0.33 14.27
C LEU A 104 0.46 1.25 13.38
N TYR A 105 0.38 0.98 12.08
CA TYR A 105 -0.35 1.84 11.15
C TYR A 105 -1.85 1.95 11.47
N PRO A 106 -2.59 0.87 11.77
CA PRO A 106 -3.99 0.98 12.19
C PRO A 106 -4.19 1.82 13.46
N LEU A 107 -3.28 1.75 14.42
CA LEU A 107 -3.33 2.58 15.63
C LEU A 107 -3.10 4.06 15.29
N LEU A 108 -2.08 4.36 14.49
CA LEU A 108 -1.82 5.72 14.01
C LEU A 108 -2.98 6.27 13.19
N ALA A 109 -3.56 5.47 12.31
CA ALA A 109 -4.70 5.87 11.49
C ALA A 109 -5.91 6.24 12.37
N ARG A 110 -6.19 5.45 13.40
CA ARG A 110 -7.26 5.77 14.37
C ARG A 110 -7.01 7.08 15.12
N ALA A 111 -5.75 7.37 15.43
CA ALA A 111 -5.38 8.58 16.16
C ALA A 111 -5.38 9.84 15.27
N THR A 112 -5.04 9.69 13.98
CA THR A 112 -4.75 10.83 13.09
C THR A 112 -5.81 11.09 12.02
N TYR A 113 -6.71 10.12 11.73
CA TYR A 113 -7.76 10.24 10.72
C TYR A 113 -9.19 10.33 11.26
N PRO A 114 -9.46 11.01 12.39
CA PRO A 114 -10.83 11.15 12.88
C PRO A 114 -11.63 12.20 12.09
N ALA A 115 -10.96 13.04 11.28
CA ALA A 115 -11.63 14.14 10.61
C ALA A 115 -12.45 13.64 9.40
N PRO A 116 -13.74 14.05 9.30
CA PRO A 116 -14.56 13.79 8.12
C PRO A 116 -13.89 14.38 6.86
N GLY A 117 -13.72 13.59 5.81
CA GLY A 117 -13.21 14.04 4.52
C GLY A 117 -11.84 13.51 4.12
N TYR A 118 -11.04 12.97 5.03
CA TYR A 118 -9.75 12.36 4.65
C TYR A 118 -9.94 11.06 3.86
N CYS A 119 -10.95 10.28 4.15
CA CYS A 119 -11.28 9.02 3.47
C CYS A 119 -12.44 9.16 2.48
N GLY A 120 -12.67 10.33 1.90
CA GLY A 120 -13.56 10.52 0.72
C GLY A 120 -14.97 9.91 0.76
N ASN A 121 -15.37 9.36 1.82
CA ASN A 121 -16.72 8.99 2.27
C ASN A 121 -16.55 8.23 3.59
N PRO A 122 -17.06 8.73 4.71
CA PRO A 122 -17.08 7.91 5.91
C PRO A 122 -17.98 6.73 5.60
N SER A 123 -17.40 5.57 5.27
CA SER A 123 -18.15 4.35 5.48
C SER A 123 -18.49 4.38 6.96
N THR A 124 -19.73 4.65 7.24
CA THR A 124 -20.32 4.98 8.52
C THR A 124 -20.02 3.98 9.66
N GLY A 125 -19.42 2.83 9.34
CA GLY A 125 -19.03 1.82 10.31
C GLY A 125 -17.72 2.09 11.07
N TYR A 126 -16.79 2.87 10.53
CA TYR A 126 -15.49 3.07 11.18
C TYR A 126 -15.49 4.23 12.17
N VAL A 127 -16.27 5.27 11.89
CA VAL A 127 -16.42 6.42 12.79
C VAL A 127 -17.32 6.10 13.99
N ALA A 128 -18.36 5.28 13.80
CA ALA A 128 -19.28 4.91 14.86
C ALA A 128 -18.64 4.04 15.98
N ARG A 129 -17.55 3.30 15.68
CA ARG A 129 -16.86 2.49 16.69
C ARG A 129 -15.80 3.25 17.50
N ALA A 130 -15.34 4.40 17.01
CA ALA A 130 -14.37 5.23 17.74
C ALA A 130 -15.03 6.17 18.75
N SER A 131 -16.34 6.42 18.62
CA SER A 131 -17.10 7.31 19.51
C SER A 131 -17.88 6.59 20.62
N SER A 132 -17.79 5.26 20.70
CA SER A 132 -18.49 4.45 21.73
C SER A 132 -17.55 3.66 22.65
N GLY A 133 -16.28 4.07 22.76
CA GLY A 133 -15.30 3.52 23.71
C GLY A 133 -14.74 4.58 24.61
#